data_174e2066ccbfe58974c8d388544f9d49
#
_entry.id   174e2066ccbfe58974c8d388544f9d49
#
_cell.length_a   1.000
_cell.length_b   1.000
_cell.length_c   1.000
_cell.angle_alpha   90.00
_cell.angle_beta   90.00
_cell.angle_gamma   90.00
#
_symmetry.space_group_name_H-M   'P 1'
#
loop_
_entity.id
_entity.type
_entity.pdbx_description
1 polymer ?
#
loop_
_entity_poly.entity_id
_entity_poly.type
_entity_poly.pdbx_seq_one_letter_code
_entity_poly.pdbx_strand_id
1 'polypeptide(L)'
;MKQFLRTSLVPMAAALAFALVAAPLLAVDPPAGPRPEAHGPQGPLADYLRCLGVVGLTDVQKADVRTLLEASKPQMQALHEALKADREALRTAVTAATPDPCVVGAALLKVEADLKAIGEAAKELRTAIEALLTPEQKAKLEGCLKAPRPNAGENEGDEG
;
A
#
# COMPACT_ATOMS: atom_id res chain seq x y z
N MET A 1 -34.87 -42.74 -23.68
CA MET A 1 -36.26 -42.41 -24.13
C MET A 1 -36.43 -40.88 -24.13
N LYS A 2 -36.71 -40.38 -25.35
CA LYS A 2 -37.50 -39.19 -25.74
C LYS A 2 -37.13 -37.85 -25.05
N GLN A 3 -36.37 -36.96 -25.71
CA GLN A 3 -36.82 -35.91 -26.64
C GLN A 3 -37.89 -34.95 -26.05
N PHE A 4 -37.54 -33.69 -25.90
CA PHE A 4 -38.36 -32.59 -26.46
C PHE A 4 -37.57 -31.29 -26.63
N LEU A 5 -37.22 -31.00 -27.87
CA LEU A 5 -36.93 -29.68 -28.40
C LEU A 5 -38.18 -28.80 -28.28
N ARG A 6 -38.08 -27.56 -27.93
CA ARG A 6 -38.96 -26.50 -28.44
C ARG A 6 -38.20 -25.22 -28.68
N THR A 7 -37.92 -25.00 -29.94
CA THR A 7 -37.63 -23.80 -30.67
C THR A 7 -38.76 -22.78 -30.48
N SER A 8 -38.45 -21.53 -30.20
CA SER A 8 -39.36 -20.42 -30.49
C SER A 8 -38.55 -19.22 -30.98
N LEU A 9 -38.49 -19.07 -32.29
CA LEU A 9 -38.10 -17.85 -33.01
C LEU A 9 -39.26 -16.86 -32.93
N VAL A 10 -38.98 -15.60 -32.57
CA VAL A 10 -39.79 -14.46 -32.94
C VAL A 10 -38.86 -13.32 -33.36
N PRO A 11 -38.90 -12.88 -34.61
CA PRO A 11 -38.23 -11.64 -35.02
C PRO A 11 -39.23 -10.48 -34.91
N MET A 12 -38.82 -9.37 -34.35
CA MET A 12 -39.50 -8.08 -34.59
C MET A 12 -38.51 -6.96 -34.68
N ALA A 13 -38.29 -6.57 -35.93
CA ALA A 13 -37.59 -5.34 -36.31
C ALA A 13 -38.43 -4.12 -35.88
N ALA A 14 -37.84 -3.20 -35.19
CA ALA A 14 -38.33 -1.81 -35.09
C ALA A 14 -37.13 -0.88 -35.22
N ALA A 15 -37.00 -0.33 -36.42
CA ALA A 15 -36.09 0.78 -36.74
C ALA A 15 -36.64 2.06 -36.08
N LEU A 16 -35.88 2.64 -35.16
CA LEU A 16 -36.10 4.00 -34.67
C LEU A 16 -34.83 4.80 -34.94
N ALA A 17 -34.95 5.66 -35.99
CA ALA A 17 -33.97 6.67 -36.33
C ALA A 17 -33.88 7.68 -35.16
N PHE A 18 -32.76 7.75 -34.48
CA PHE A 18 -32.43 8.82 -33.55
C PHE A 18 -31.49 9.80 -34.24
N ALA A 19 -32.00 11.00 -34.45
CA ALA A 19 -31.28 12.13 -35.00
C ALA A 19 -30.08 12.48 -34.11
N LEU A 20 -28.86 12.49 -34.71
CA LEU A 20 -27.64 13.03 -34.10
C LEU A 20 -27.80 14.56 -33.93
N VAL A 21 -28.06 15.00 -32.74
CA VAL A 21 -27.74 16.38 -32.32
C VAL A 21 -26.31 16.36 -31.78
N ALA A 22 -25.39 16.79 -32.63
CA ALA A 22 -24.00 17.04 -32.25
C ALA A 22 -23.96 18.30 -31.36
N ALA A 23 -23.97 18.11 -30.02
CA ALA A 23 -23.59 19.17 -29.11
C ALA A 23 -22.06 19.22 -29.02
N PRO A 24 -21.42 20.40 -29.13
CA PRO A 24 -19.99 20.52 -28.89
C PRO A 24 -19.73 20.25 -27.41
N LEU A 25 -19.11 19.11 -27.10
CA LEU A 25 -18.51 18.85 -25.82
C LEU A 25 -17.39 19.88 -25.63
N LEU A 26 -17.67 20.94 -24.87
CA LEU A 26 -16.63 21.73 -24.24
C LEU A 26 -15.86 20.75 -23.33
N ALA A 27 -14.66 20.37 -23.76
CA ALA A 27 -13.71 19.64 -22.92
C ALA A 27 -13.37 20.55 -21.74
N VAL A 28 -14.12 20.40 -20.66
CA VAL A 28 -13.69 20.89 -19.35
C VAL A 28 -12.58 19.94 -18.92
N ASP A 29 -11.33 20.38 -19.03
CA ASP A 29 -10.22 19.70 -18.42
C ASP A 29 -10.57 19.51 -16.93
N PRO A 30 -10.57 18.27 -16.41
CA PRO A 30 -10.77 18.08 -14.99
C PRO A 30 -9.66 18.85 -14.26
N PRO A 31 -9.98 19.60 -13.19
CA PRO A 31 -8.95 20.28 -12.42
C PRO A 31 -7.88 19.24 -12.06
N ALA A 32 -6.63 19.56 -12.38
CA ALA A 32 -5.50 18.71 -12.05
C ALA A 32 -5.56 18.49 -10.54
N GLY A 33 -6.13 17.35 -10.14
CA GLY A 33 -6.12 16.93 -8.74
C GLY A 33 -4.67 16.93 -8.25
N PRO A 34 -4.42 17.15 -6.97
CA PRO A 34 -3.07 17.13 -6.43
C PRO A 34 -2.41 15.85 -6.94
N ARG A 35 -1.33 16.01 -7.72
CA ARG A 35 -0.54 14.88 -8.20
C ARG A 35 -0.21 14.07 -6.95
N PRO A 36 -0.47 12.74 -6.93
CA PRO A 36 0.03 11.92 -5.86
C PRO A 36 1.55 12.11 -5.90
N GLU A 37 2.06 12.93 -4.99
CA GLU A 37 3.49 13.01 -4.76
C GLU A 37 3.93 11.57 -4.54
N ALA A 38 4.91 11.12 -5.31
CA ALA A 38 5.51 9.80 -5.18
C ALA A 38 6.22 9.78 -3.83
N HIS A 39 5.42 9.68 -2.77
CA HIS A 39 5.92 9.41 -1.44
C HIS A 39 6.49 8.00 -1.55
N GLY A 40 7.80 7.91 -1.65
CA GLY A 40 8.52 6.65 -1.52
C GLY A 40 8.00 5.90 -0.29
N PRO A 41 8.30 4.62 -0.12
CA PRO A 41 7.77 3.81 0.96
C PRO A 41 7.93 4.56 2.30
N GLN A 42 6.81 5.10 2.81
CA GLN A 42 6.78 5.84 4.06
C GLN A 42 6.45 4.86 5.17
N GLY A 43 7.30 4.80 6.17
CA GLY A 43 7.08 3.94 7.32
C GLY A 43 8.36 3.73 8.12
N PRO A 44 8.23 3.20 9.34
CA PRO A 44 9.39 3.01 10.23
C PRO A 44 10.52 2.16 9.64
N LEU A 45 10.19 1.22 8.73
CA LEU A 45 11.20 0.42 8.04
C LEU A 45 11.92 1.22 6.94
N ALA A 46 11.22 2.08 6.22
CA ALA A 46 11.82 2.91 5.18
C ALA A 46 12.80 3.92 5.78
N ASP A 47 12.44 4.55 6.91
CA ASP A 47 13.35 5.44 7.65
C ASP A 47 14.58 4.71 8.16
N TYR A 48 14.37 3.50 8.68
CA TYR A 48 15.46 2.64 9.12
C TYR A 48 16.44 2.35 7.99
N LEU A 49 15.95 1.92 6.81
CA LEU A 49 16.78 1.62 5.66
C LEU A 49 17.50 2.87 5.12
N ARG A 50 16.86 4.04 5.15
CA ARG A 50 17.48 5.31 4.80
C ARG A 50 18.64 5.63 5.74
N CYS A 51 18.42 5.53 7.05
CA CYS A 51 19.47 5.75 8.03
C CYS A 51 20.60 4.71 7.93
N LEU A 52 20.26 3.46 7.61
CA LEU A 52 21.26 2.41 7.38
C LEU A 52 22.22 2.76 6.20
N GLY A 53 21.73 3.48 5.19
CA GLY A 53 22.54 3.94 4.06
C GLY A 53 23.66 4.93 4.43
N VAL A 54 23.55 5.63 5.57
CA VAL A 54 24.53 6.67 5.99
C VAL A 54 25.50 6.22 7.09
N VAL A 55 25.34 4.99 7.63
CA VAL A 55 26.23 4.51 8.72
C VAL A 55 27.61 4.05 8.27
N GLY A 56 27.85 3.96 6.96
CA GLY A 56 29.14 3.54 6.42
C GLY A 56 29.36 2.02 6.47
N LEU A 57 28.44 1.25 5.87
CA LEU A 57 28.56 -0.20 5.76
C LEU A 57 29.72 -0.61 4.86
N THR A 58 30.44 -1.66 5.22
CA THR A 58 31.40 -2.33 4.34
C THR A 58 30.67 -3.04 3.18
N ASP A 59 31.39 -3.41 2.14
CA ASP A 59 30.77 -4.11 1.00
C ASP A 59 30.26 -5.50 1.38
N VAL A 60 30.91 -6.18 2.32
CA VAL A 60 30.44 -7.44 2.89
C VAL A 60 29.12 -7.22 3.64
N GLN A 61 29.08 -6.25 4.55
CA GLN A 61 27.84 -5.92 5.27
C GLN A 61 26.70 -5.51 4.33
N LYS A 62 26.96 -4.77 3.25
CA LYS A 62 25.95 -4.43 2.23
C LYS A 62 25.41 -5.68 1.54
N ALA A 63 26.27 -6.66 1.22
CA ALA A 63 25.85 -7.92 0.61
C ALA A 63 24.97 -8.73 1.58
N ASP A 64 25.37 -8.83 2.85
CA ASP A 64 24.63 -9.54 3.87
C ASP A 64 23.27 -8.90 4.13
N VAL A 65 23.20 -7.57 4.26
CA VAL A 65 21.95 -6.81 4.39
C VAL A 65 21.03 -7.07 3.20
N ARG A 66 21.57 -7.05 1.96
CA ARG A 66 20.78 -7.36 0.77
C ARG A 66 20.18 -8.76 0.83
N THR A 67 20.96 -9.75 1.23
CA THR A 67 20.51 -11.15 1.39
C THR A 67 19.38 -11.23 2.40
N LEU A 68 19.46 -10.55 3.55
CA LEU A 68 18.40 -10.51 4.56
C LEU A 68 17.11 -9.85 4.01
N LEU A 69 17.25 -8.75 3.28
CA LEU A 69 16.11 -8.06 2.66
C LEU A 69 15.43 -8.95 1.60
N GLU A 70 16.19 -9.63 0.77
CA GLU A 70 15.67 -10.55 -0.23
C GLU A 70 14.98 -11.75 0.41
N ALA A 71 15.55 -12.32 1.46
CA ALA A 71 14.95 -13.43 2.21
C ALA A 71 13.64 -13.03 2.92
N SER A 72 13.54 -11.80 3.43
CA SER A 72 12.34 -11.30 4.11
C SER A 72 11.21 -10.87 3.17
N LYS A 73 11.53 -10.57 1.91
CA LYS A 73 10.60 -10.03 0.92
C LYS A 73 9.32 -10.86 0.73
N PRO A 74 9.37 -12.20 0.52
CA PRO A 74 8.16 -12.98 0.30
C PRO A 74 7.24 -12.97 1.51
N GLN A 75 7.77 -13.04 2.74
CA GLN A 75 6.99 -12.94 3.97
C GLN A 75 6.32 -11.57 4.10
N MET A 76 7.07 -10.48 3.88
CA MET A 76 6.51 -9.13 3.93
C MET A 76 5.43 -8.90 2.87
N GLN A 77 5.61 -9.43 1.67
CA GLN A 77 4.58 -9.36 0.61
C GLN A 77 3.30 -10.08 1.02
N ALA A 78 3.40 -11.32 1.52
CA ALA A 78 2.24 -12.09 1.97
C ALA A 78 1.47 -11.37 3.10
N LEU A 79 2.17 -10.77 4.07
CA LEU A 79 1.56 -10.00 5.15
C LEU A 79 0.85 -8.73 4.64
N HIS A 80 1.44 -8.03 3.68
CA HIS A 80 0.79 -6.85 3.07
C HIS A 80 -0.43 -7.23 2.22
N GLU A 81 -0.41 -8.36 1.52
CA GLU A 81 -1.56 -8.87 0.78
C GLU A 81 -2.71 -9.27 1.72
N ALA A 82 -2.40 -9.95 2.84
CA ALA A 82 -3.38 -10.27 3.87
C ALA A 82 -4.02 -9.00 4.45
N LEU A 83 -3.20 -8.02 4.86
CA LEU A 83 -3.69 -6.73 5.35
C LEU A 83 -4.60 -6.01 4.34
N LYS A 84 -4.23 -6.05 3.05
CA LYS A 84 -5.06 -5.44 1.99
C LYS A 84 -6.41 -6.13 1.89
N ALA A 85 -6.45 -7.46 1.90
CA ALA A 85 -7.68 -8.24 1.84
C ALA A 85 -8.58 -7.98 3.06
N ASP A 86 -8.00 -7.97 4.28
CA ASP A 86 -8.77 -7.76 5.51
C ASP A 86 -9.25 -6.31 5.67
N ARG A 87 -8.52 -5.32 5.16
CA ARG A 87 -9.01 -3.93 5.05
C ARG A 87 -10.20 -3.82 4.09
N GLU A 88 -10.18 -4.52 2.97
CA GLU A 88 -11.31 -4.53 2.02
C GLU A 88 -12.53 -5.22 2.64
N ALA A 89 -12.33 -6.33 3.36
CA ALA A 89 -13.40 -7.00 4.11
C ALA A 89 -14.00 -6.08 5.19
N LEU A 90 -13.16 -5.36 5.94
CA LEU A 90 -13.61 -4.37 6.91
C LEU A 90 -14.42 -3.25 6.23
N ARG A 91 -13.92 -2.71 5.12
CA ARG A 91 -14.63 -1.67 4.36
C ARG A 91 -16.00 -2.17 3.91
N THR A 92 -16.08 -3.38 3.36
CA THR A 92 -17.33 -3.99 2.93
C THR A 92 -18.30 -4.16 4.09
N ALA A 93 -17.82 -4.63 5.25
CA ALA A 93 -18.65 -4.80 6.43
C ALA A 93 -19.21 -3.47 6.97
N VAL A 94 -18.40 -2.41 6.97
CA VAL A 94 -18.80 -1.08 7.45
C VAL A 94 -19.77 -0.38 6.49
N THR A 95 -19.61 -0.59 5.18
CA THR A 95 -20.43 0.08 4.15
C THR A 95 -21.68 -0.72 3.74
N ALA A 96 -21.95 -1.85 4.37
CA ALA A 96 -23.17 -2.62 4.14
C ALA A 96 -24.43 -1.79 4.45
N ALA A 97 -25.53 -2.06 3.75
CA ALA A 97 -26.81 -1.34 3.99
C ALA A 97 -27.30 -1.45 5.45
N THR A 98 -27.01 -2.58 6.08
CA THR A 98 -27.23 -2.83 7.52
C THR A 98 -25.95 -3.43 8.10
N PRO A 99 -25.01 -2.59 8.60
CA PRO A 99 -23.77 -3.09 9.19
C PRO A 99 -24.04 -3.93 10.44
N ASP A 100 -23.46 -5.13 10.49
CA ASP A 100 -23.48 -5.97 11.68
C ASP A 100 -22.25 -5.65 12.55
N PRO A 101 -22.43 -5.14 13.79
CA PRO A 101 -21.32 -4.80 14.68
C PRO A 101 -20.38 -5.97 14.97
N CYS A 102 -20.89 -7.20 15.03
CA CYS A 102 -20.04 -8.39 15.27
C CYS A 102 -19.15 -8.68 14.08
N VAL A 103 -19.67 -8.56 12.86
CA VAL A 103 -18.90 -8.76 11.61
C VAL A 103 -17.84 -7.66 11.47
N VAL A 104 -18.23 -6.39 11.72
CA VAL A 104 -17.30 -5.25 11.69
C VAL A 104 -16.19 -5.42 12.73
N GLY A 105 -16.55 -5.80 13.97
CA GLY A 105 -15.59 -6.03 15.04
C GLY A 105 -14.60 -7.16 14.71
N ALA A 106 -15.09 -8.27 14.17
CA ALA A 106 -14.24 -9.39 13.76
C ALA A 106 -13.27 -8.99 12.61
N ALA A 107 -13.72 -8.21 11.64
CA ALA A 107 -12.89 -7.70 10.56
C ALA A 107 -11.82 -6.71 11.06
N LEU A 108 -12.17 -5.84 12.02
CA LEU A 108 -11.22 -4.92 12.64
C LEU A 108 -10.10 -5.67 13.38
N LEU A 109 -10.45 -6.70 14.16
CA LEU A 109 -9.46 -7.50 14.87
C LEU A 109 -8.47 -8.21 13.94
N LYS A 110 -8.89 -8.62 12.74
CA LYS A 110 -7.99 -9.17 11.73
C LYS A 110 -7.00 -8.12 11.21
N VAL A 111 -7.48 -6.93 10.87
CA VAL A 111 -6.62 -5.82 10.44
C VAL A 111 -5.58 -5.49 11.51
N GLU A 112 -5.95 -5.46 12.79
CA GLU A 112 -5.03 -5.24 13.91
C GLU A 112 -4.01 -6.37 14.03
N ALA A 113 -4.43 -7.63 13.86
CA ALA A 113 -3.52 -8.79 13.88
C ALA A 113 -2.49 -8.72 12.75
N ASP A 114 -2.91 -8.35 11.53
CA ASP A 114 -2.01 -8.19 10.39
C ASP A 114 -0.99 -7.06 10.60
N LEU A 115 -1.44 -5.91 11.10
CA LEU A 115 -0.55 -4.79 11.43
C LEU A 115 0.51 -5.19 12.46
N LYS A 116 0.10 -5.96 13.47
CA LYS A 116 1.02 -6.50 14.47
C LYS A 116 2.02 -7.46 13.83
N ALA A 117 1.57 -8.39 12.99
CA ALA A 117 2.44 -9.34 12.31
C ALA A 117 3.48 -8.64 11.41
N ILE A 118 3.07 -7.61 10.66
CA ILE A 118 3.99 -6.77 9.87
C ILE A 118 5.01 -6.08 10.78
N GLY A 119 4.58 -5.54 11.92
CA GLY A 119 5.46 -4.89 12.89
C GLY A 119 6.50 -5.86 13.47
N GLU A 120 6.09 -7.08 13.80
CA GLU A 120 6.97 -8.12 14.31
C GLU A 120 7.99 -8.58 13.25
N ALA A 121 7.56 -8.86 12.02
CA ALA A 121 8.46 -9.20 10.92
C ALA A 121 9.48 -8.08 10.62
N ALA A 122 9.05 -6.83 10.65
CA ALA A 122 9.95 -5.69 10.49
C ALA A 122 10.97 -5.57 11.64
N LYS A 123 10.55 -5.88 12.86
CA LYS A 123 11.43 -5.89 14.04
C LYS A 123 12.47 -7.02 13.95
N GLU A 124 12.06 -8.20 13.55
CA GLU A 124 12.97 -9.34 13.33
C GLU A 124 14.04 -9.00 12.29
N LEU A 125 13.63 -8.45 11.15
CA LEU A 125 14.53 -8.02 10.09
C LEU A 125 15.53 -6.97 10.59
N ARG A 126 15.08 -5.95 11.36
CA ARG A 126 15.97 -4.95 11.97
C ARG A 126 16.98 -5.59 12.91
N THR A 127 16.54 -6.50 13.77
CA THR A 127 17.40 -7.20 14.70
C THR A 127 18.48 -8.00 13.98
N ALA A 128 18.11 -8.69 12.89
CA ALA A 128 19.07 -9.42 12.06
C ALA A 128 20.09 -8.48 11.38
N ILE A 129 19.67 -7.34 10.88
CA ILE A 129 20.57 -6.33 10.28
C ILE A 129 21.48 -5.73 11.37
N GLU A 130 20.96 -5.38 12.53
CA GLU A 130 21.74 -4.81 13.63
C GLU A 130 22.81 -5.77 14.17
N ALA A 131 22.58 -7.08 14.05
CA ALA A 131 23.59 -8.08 14.42
C ALA A 131 24.84 -8.03 13.53
N LEU A 132 24.73 -7.49 12.31
CA LEU A 132 25.85 -7.31 11.39
C LEU A 132 26.65 -6.02 11.64
N LEU A 133 26.12 -5.07 12.43
CA LEU A 133 26.70 -3.75 12.63
C LEU A 133 27.72 -3.73 13.79
N THR A 134 28.76 -2.91 13.62
CA THR A 134 29.66 -2.59 14.74
C THR A 134 28.99 -1.67 15.77
N PRO A 135 29.51 -1.58 16.99
CA PRO A 135 28.98 -0.66 18.00
C PRO A 135 28.91 0.80 17.52
N GLU A 136 29.93 1.26 16.78
CA GLU A 136 29.98 2.61 16.23
C GLU A 136 28.93 2.84 15.14
N GLN A 137 28.70 1.83 14.29
CA GLN A 137 27.64 1.87 13.28
C GLN A 137 26.26 1.91 13.92
N LYS A 138 26.01 1.14 14.97
CA LYS A 138 24.76 1.17 15.74
C LYS A 138 24.51 2.54 16.35
N ALA A 139 25.53 3.17 16.95
CA ALA A 139 25.40 4.52 17.50
C ALA A 139 25.05 5.55 16.43
N LYS A 140 25.67 5.49 15.24
CA LYS A 140 25.33 6.35 14.11
C LYS A 140 23.90 6.13 13.61
N LEU A 141 23.47 4.88 13.51
CA LEU A 141 22.11 4.51 13.09
C LEU A 141 21.07 5.10 14.06
N GLU A 142 21.29 4.89 15.36
CA GLU A 142 20.42 5.42 16.42
C GLU A 142 20.36 6.95 16.40
N GLY A 143 21.50 7.62 16.18
CA GLY A 143 21.57 9.08 16.03
C GLY A 143 20.74 9.56 14.84
N CYS A 144 20.84 8.90 13.69
CA CYS A 144 20.04 9.22 12.51
C CYS A 144 18.53 9.00 12.75
N LEU A 145 18.15 7.92 13.42
CA LEU A 145 16.73 7.62 13.70
C LEU A 145 16.09 8.58 14.70
N LYS A 146 16.90 9.17 15.60
CA LYS A 146 16.45 10.20 16.56
C LYS A 146 16.44 11.62 15.99
N ALA A 147 17.13 11.85 14.88
CA ALA A 147 17.15 13.17 14.26
C ALA A 147 15.74 13.54 13.76
N PRO A 148 15.28 14.78 14.02
CA PRO A 148 14.02 15.25 13.45
C PRO A 148 14.08 15.15 11.94
N ARG A 149 13.00 14.66 11.32
CA ARG A 149 12.89 14.66 9.85
C ARG A 149 12.92 16.11 9.39
N PRO A 150 13.76 16.49 8.41
CA PRO A 150 13.54 17.76 7.75
C PRO A 150 12.11 17.72 7.19
N ASN A 151 11.26 18.63 7.65
CA ASN A 151 9.87 18.74 7.20
C ASN A 151 9.87 18.86 5.68
N ALA A 152 9.24 17.93 4.98
CA ALA A 152 9.03 18.00 3.54
C ALA A 152 7.91 19.01 3.22
N GLY A 153 7.92 20.19 3.83
CA GLY A 153 6.80 21.13 3.72
C GLY A 153 7.03 22.56 4.18
N GLU A 154 8.20 22.92 4.66
CA GLU A 154 8.51 24.35 4.83
C GLU A 154 9.09 24.90 3.52
N ASN A 155 8.22 25.08 2.52
CA ASN A 155 8.36 26.18 1.59
C ASN A 155 8.02 27.43 2.40
N GLU A 156 9.02 27.98 3.11
CA GLU A 156 8.98 29.38 3.49
C GLU A 156 8.79 30.16 2.20
N GLY A 157 7.56 30.65 1.98
CA GLY A 157 7.27 31.66 1.02
C GLY A 157 8.17 32.84 1.35
N ASP A 158 9.20 33.04 0.56
CA ASP A 158 9.93 34.29 0.43
C ASP A 158 8.93 35.32 -0.07
N GLU A 159 8.25 36.00 0.85
CA GLU A 159 7.54 37.25 0.60
C GLU A 159 8.59 38.38 0.68
N GLY A 160 9.14 38.68 -0.51
CA GLY A 160 9.90 39.88 -0.79
C GLY A 160 9.11 40.81 -1.71
#